data_18f0aa0e4068241a9f07ec5b884ad7cf
#
_entry.id   18f0aa0e4068241a9f07ec5b884ad7cf
#
_cell.length_a   1.000
_cell.length_b   1.000
_cell.length_c   1.000
_cell.angle_alpha   90.00
_cell.angle_beta   90.00
_cell.angle_gamma   90.00
#
_symmetry.space_group_name_H-M   'P 1'
#
loop_
_entity.id
_entity.type
_entity.pdbx_description
1 polymer ?
#
loop_
_entity_poly.entity_id
_entity_poly.type
_entity_poly.pdbx_seq_one_letter_code
_entity_poly.pdbx_strand_id
1 'polypeptide(L)'
;MQSSNQNLKITKLINRKNWTKKNFEKKLDKLDYTFGEKAFIINKLVKTSIIDDERWALLYIEKKNSSIKSNRLLKSELLQHGIENEVIDTLLLKRKDTEACIRAIEYKKKKNTRDSTEEKKLYNYLISKGFPYNLAYNILGNKM
;
A
#
# COMPACT_ATOMS: atom_id res chain seq x y z
N MET A 1 -30.93 9.96 -15.43
CA MET A 1 -31.29 9.71 -14.04
C MET A 1 -30.97 8.28 -13.68
N GLN A 2 -30.23 8.07 -12.63
CA GLN A 2 -29.88 6.71 -12.19
C GLN A 2 -31.09 6.04 -11.53
N SER A 3 -31.27 4.77 -11.84
CA SER A 3 -32.33 3.98 -11.20
C SER A 3 -31.96 3.66 -9.74
N SER A 4 -32.96 3.35 -8.92
CA SER A 4 -32.75 2.90 -7.55
C SER A 4 -31.83 1.67 -7.49
N ASN A 5 -31.90 0.78 -8.50
CA ASN A 5 -31.06 -0.40 -8.59
C ASN A 5 -29.59 -0.05 -8.81
N GLN A 6 -29.32 0.98 -9.62
CA GLN A 6 -27.95 1.45 -9.85
C GLN A 6 -27.36 2.05 -8.58
N ASN A 7 -28.13 2.86 -7.84
CA ASN A 7 -27.69 3.44 -6.57
C ASN A 7 -27.41 2.36 -5.55
N LEU A 8 -28.26 1.35 -5.46
CA LEU A 8 -28.07 0.23 -4.56
C LEU A 8 -26.81 -0.57 -4.91
N LYS A 9 -26.59 -0.76 -6.22
CA LYS A 9 -25.40 -1.46 -6.73
C LYS A 9 -24.11 -0.74 -6.35
N ILE A 10 -24.09 0.57 -6.51
CA ILE A 10 -22.94 1.42 -6.13
C ILE A 10 -22.72 1.34 -4.60
N THR A 11 -23.78 1.43 -3.80
CA THR A 11 -23.69 1.33 -2.36
C THR A 11 -23.10 -0.01 -1.92
N LYS A 12 -23.56 -1.11 -2.50
CA LYS A 12 -23.00 -2.42 -2.20
C LYS A 12 -21.55 -2.53 -2.57
N LEU A 13 -21.17 -1.97 -3.72
CA LEU A 13 -19.81 -2.00 -4.23
C LEU A 13 -18.86 -1.23 -3.32
N ILE A 14 -19.24 0.01 -2.96
CA ILE A 14 -18.40 0.88 -2.13
C ILE A 14 -18.19 0.31 -0.72
N ASN A 15 -19.16 -0.46 -0.24
CA ASN A 15 -19.10 -1.05 1.11
C ASN A 15 -18.30 -2.35 1.19
N ARG A 16 -17.88 -2.91 0.06
CA ARG A 16 -17.12 -4.18 0.04
C ARG A 16 -15.73 -4.07 0.68
N LYS A 17 -15.07 -2.96 0.46
CA LYS A 17 -13.70 -2.73 0.93
C LYS A 17 -13.39 -1.25 0.88
N ASN A 18 -12.23 -0.88 1.39
CA ASN A 18 -11.71 0.47 1.20
C ASN A 18 -11.15 0.59 -0.22
N TRP A 19 -11.53 1.63 -0.91
CA TRP A 19 -11.14 1.89 -2.29
C TRP A 19 -10.27 3.12 -2.39
N THR A 20 -9.26 3.07 -3.27
CA THR A 20 -8.66 4.29 -3.77
C THR A 20 -9.51 4.79 -4.94
N LYS A 21 -9.37 6.07 -5.28
CA LYS A 21 -10.04 6.65 -6.42
C LYS A 21 -9.76 5.85 -7.69
N LYS A 22 -8.48 5.57 -7.95
CA LYS A 22 -8.05 4.82 -9.14
C LYS A 22 -8.66 3.43 -9.20
N ASN A 23 -8.64 2.72 -8.09
CA ASN A 23 -9.17 1.35 -8.04
C ASN A 23 -10.67 1.32 -8.25
N PHE A 24 -11.38 2.29 -7.70
CA PHE A 24 -12.83 2.39 -7.90
C PHE A 24 -13.16 2.77 -9.35
N GLU A 25 -12.39 3.68 -9.96
CA GLU A 25 -12.54 4.02 -11.37
C GLU A 25 -12.39 2.79 -12.24
N LYS A 26 -11.37 1.97 -11.99
CA LYS A 26 -11.16 0.71 -12.74
C LYS A 26 -12.34 -0.23 -12.59
N LYS A 27 -12.92 -0.28 -11.40
CA LYS A 27 -14.09 -1.13 -11.16
C LYS A 27 -15.29 -0.63 -11.95
N LEU A 28 -15.53 0.68 -11.96
CA LEU A 28 -16.62 1.27 -12.73
C LEU A 28 -16.43 1.09 -14.24
N ASP A 29 -15.19 1.06 -14.72
CA ASP A 29 -14.89 0.83 -16.14
C ASP A 29 -15.37 -0.54 -16.63
N LYS A 30 -15.48 -1.51 -15.71
CA LYS A 30 -15.98 -2.85 -16.03
C LYS A 30 -17.51 -2.93 -15.99
N LEU A 31 -18.16 -1.86 -15.59
CA LEU A 31 -19.60 -1.77 -15.48
C LEU A 31 -20.13 -0.85 -16.59
N ASP A 32 -21.42 -0.86 -16.78
CA ASP A 32 -22.08 -0.25 -17.93
C ASP A 32 -22.47 1.21 -17.66
N TYR A 33 -21.48 2.03 -17.32
CA TYR A 33 -21.68 3.47 -17.08
C TYR A 33 -21.04 4.30 -18.18
N THR A 34 -21.66 5.41 -18.51
CA THR A 34 -21.06 6.39 -19.42
C THR A 34 -19.91 7.10 -18.72
N PHE A 35 -19.06 7.75 -19.51
CA PHE A 35 -17.97 8.55 -18.96
C PHE A 35 -18.47 9.62 -17.97
N GLY A 36 -19.56 10.31 -18.35
CA GLY A 36 -20.15 11.34 -17.48
C GLY A 36 -20.70 10.78 -16.18
N GLU A 37 -21.34 9.62 -16.25
CA GLU A 37 -21.85 8.95 -15.06
C GLU A 37 -20.73 8.54 -14.10
N LYS A 38 -19.65 7.99 -14.64
CA LYS A 38 -18.48 7.61 -13.83
C LYS A 38 -17.88 8.82 -13.14
N ALA A 39 -17.68 9.90 -13.88
CA ALA A 39 -17.12 11.14 -13.33
C ALA A 39 -18.00 11.68 -12.20
N PHE A 40 -19.30 11.68 -12.39
CA PHE A 40 -20.26 12.14 -11.38
C PHE A 40 -20.17 11.30 -10.11
N ILE A 41 -20.14 9.97 -10.25
CA ILE A 41 -20.07 9.03 -9.12
C ILE A 41 -18.77 9.25 -8.34
N ILE A 42 -17.64 9.30 -9.03
CA ILE A 42 -16.33 9.46 -8.42
C ILE A 42 -16.24 10.80 -7.68
N ASN A 43 -16.64 11.88 -8.32
CA ASN A 43 -16.59 13.22 -7.71
C ASN A 43 -17.42 13.28 -6.44
N LYS A 44 -18.58 12.67 -6.44
CA LYS A 44 -19.44 12.63 -5.26
C LYS A 44 -18.81 11.86 -4.11
N LEU A 45 -18.20 10.71 -4.40
CA LEU A 45 -17.57 9.87 -3.39
C LEU A 45 -16.33 10.51 -2.80
N VAL A 46 -15.56 11.20 -3.63
CA VAL A 46 -14.37 11.94 -3.17
C VAL A 46 -14.78 13.16 -2.35
N LYS A 47 -15.75 13.91 -2.84
CA LYS A 47 -16.23 15.14 -2.17
C LYS A 47 -16.82 14.86 -0.80
N THR A 48 -17.48 13.71 -0.63
CA THR A 48 -18.06 13.30 0.64
C THR A 48 -17.10 12.51 1.52
N SER A 49 -15.85 12.35 1.09
CA SER A 49 -14.80 11.61 1.80
C SER A 49 -15.09 10.13 2.00
N ILE A 50 -16.01 9.57 1.24
CA ILE A 50 -16.24 8.12 1.22
C ILE A 50 -15.04 7.45 0.57
N ILE A 51 -14.52 8.05 -0.51
CA ILE A 51 -13.21 7.70 -1.07
C ILE A 51 -12.23 8.79 -0.61
N ASP A 52 -11.18 8.37 0.08
CA ASP A 52 -10.16 9.26 0.64
C ASP A 52 -8.80 8.58 0.51
N ASP A 53 -8.07 8.94 -0.55
CA ASP A 53 -6.81 8.31 -0.90
C ASP A 53 -5.74 8.49 0.18
N GLU A 54 -5.71 9.66 0.83
CA GLU A 54 -4.74 9.92 1.88
C GLU A 54 -4.97 9.00 3.08
N ARG A 55 -6.21 8.85 3.51
CA ARG A 55 -6.56 7.92 4.59
C ARG A 55 -6.26 6.49 4.19
N TRP A 56 -6.56 6.11 2.96
CA TRP A 56 -6.27 4.78 2.46
C TRP A 56 -4.78 4.49 2.51
N ALA A 57 -3.97 5.45 2.07
CA ALA A 57 -2.50 5.33 2.06
C ALA A 57 -1.95 5.21 3.49
N LEU A 58 -2.45 6.01 4.41
CA LEU A 58 -2.03 5.95 5.81
C LEU A 58 -2.32 4.57 6.39
N LEU A 59 -3.52 4.06 6.18
CA LEU A 59 -3.89 2.72 6.66
C LEU A 59 -3.03 1.63 6.02
N TYR A 60 -2.70 1.79 4.75
CA TYR A 60 -1.83 0.84 4.04
C TYR A 60 -0.43 0.79 4.68
N ILE A 61 0.14 1.96 4.95
CA ILE A 61 1.47 2.07 5.56
C ILE A 61 1.48 1.47 6.97
N GLU A 62 0.39 1.61 7.70
CA GLU A 62 0.27 1.11 9.07
C GLU A 62 0.03 -0.39 9.18
N LYS A 63 -0.25 -1.06 8.07
CA LYS A 63 -0.45 -2.52 8.09
C LYS A 63 0.81 -3.24 8.52
N LYS A 64 0.63 -4.37 9.20
CA LYS A 64 1.74 -5.21 9.67
C LYS A 64 2.68 -5.62 8.54
N ASN A 65 2.13 -6.02 7.39
CA ASN A 65 2.94 -6.39 6.23
C ASN A 65 3.78 -5.23 5.70
N SER A 66 3.28 -4.01 5.82
CA SER A 66 4.01 -2.81 5.38
C SER A 66 5.17 -2.47 6.32
N SER A 67 5.09 -2.87 7.58
CA SER A 67 6.10 -2.53 8.59
C SER A 67 7.48 -3.12 8.29
N ILE A 68 7.55 -4.16 7.46
CA ILE A 68 8.80 -4.84 7.09
C ILE A 68 9.26 -4.49 5.67
N LYS A 69 8.68 -3.47 5.07
CA LYS A 69 9.02 -3.03 3.70
C LYS A 69 9.77 -1.71 3.74
N SER A 70 10.64 -1.50 2.75
CA SER A 70 11.33 -0.23 2.60
C SER A 70 10.35 0.86 2.17
N ASN A 71 10.74 2.13 2.40
CA ASN A 71 9.97 3.25 1.89
C ASN A 71 9.84 3.22 0.38
N ARG A 72 10.91 2.83 -0.32
CA ARG A 72 10.90 2.72 -1.77
C ARG A 72 9.86 1.71 -2.27
N LEU A 73 9.80 0.54 -1.64
CA LEU A 73 8.82 -0.48 -2.00
C LEU A 73 7.41 -0.01 -1.71
N LEU A 74 7.18 0.58 -0.54
CA LEU A 74 5.87 1.13 -0.18
C LEU A 74 5.43 2.21 -1.16
N LYS A 75 6.35 3.10 -1.54
CA LYS A 75 6.05 4.14 -2.52
C LYS A 75 5.62 3.53 -3.85
N SER A 76 6.35 2.53 -4.33
CA SER A 76 6.01 1.83 -5.57
C SER A 76 4.61 1.22 -5.50
N GLU A 77 4.30 0.55 -4.40
CA GLU A 77 2.98 -0.07 -4.21
C GLU A 77 1.87 0.98 -4.14
N LEU A 78 2.09 2.05 -3.42
CA LEU A 78 1.10 3.13 -3.30
C LEU A 78 0.86 3.83 -4.62
N LEU A 79 1.90 4.03 -5.42
CA LEU A 79 1.76 4.59 -6.77
C LEU A 79 0.90 3.68 -7.66
N GLN A 80 1.05 2.37 -7.54
CA GLN A 80 0.23 1.41 -8.27
C GLN A 80 -1.25 1.53 -7.91
N HIS A 81 -1.54 1.88 -6.68
CA HIS A 81 -2.93 2.11 -6.23
C HIS A 81 -3.43 3.50 -6.55
N GLY A 82 -2.62 4.33 -7.20
CA GLY A 82 -3.05 5.65 -7.65
C GLY A 82 -2.88 6.78 -6.63
N ILE A 83 -2.10 6.54 -5.58
CA ILE A 83 -1.82 7.59 -4.60
C ILE A 83 -0.82 8.58 -5.20
N GLU A 84 -1.05 9.87 -5.01
CA GLU A 84 -0.18 10.92 -5.53
C GLU A 84 1.18 10.96 -4.83
N ASN A 85 2.23 11.29 -5.58
CA ASN A 85 3.59 11.36 -5.06
C ASN A 85 3.71 12.21 -3.81
N GLU A 86 3.10 13.40 -3.81
CA GLU A 86 3.18 14.34 -2.68
C GLU A 86 2.59 13.76 -1.41
N VAL A 87 1.48 13.05 -1.53
CA VAL A 87 0.84 12.39 -0.39
C VAL A 87 1.75 11.31 0.16
N ILE A 88 2.31 10.48 -0.72
CA ILE A 88 3.20 9.39 -0.32
C ILE A 88 4.42 9.95 0.40
N ASP A 89 5.08 10.94 -0.19
CA ASP A 89 6.30 11.50 0.37
C ASP A 89 6.04 12.12 1.75
N THR A 90 4.92 12.79 1.92
CA THR A 90 4.52 13.35 3.22
C THR A 90 4.32 12.25 4.26
N LEU A 91 3.61 11.19 3.90
CA LEU A 91 3.30 10.09 4.82
C LEU A 91 4.54 9.29 5.22
N LEU A 92 5.51 9.17 4.31
CA LEU A 92 6.73 8.40 4.57
C LEU A 92 7.87 9.23 5.16
N LEU A 93 7.69 10.55 5.29
CA LEU A 93 8.76 11.48 5.65
C LEU A 93 9.48 11.10 6.94
N LYS A 94 8.74 10.69 7.96
CA LYS A 94 9.31 10.35 9.27
C LYS A 94 9.62 8.85 9.42
N ARG A 95 9.32 8.06 8.43
CA ARG A 95 9.51 6.61 8.48
C ARG A 95 10.93 6.28 8.04
N LYS A 96 11.65 5.53 8.88
CA LYS A 96 13.06 5.21 8.64
C LYS A 96 13.23 3.78 8.15
N ASP A 97 13.95 3.62 7.04
CA ASP A 97 14.27 2.30 6.49
C ASP A 97 15.09 1.45 7.44
N THR A 98 15.95 2.05 8.24
CA THR A 98 16.76 1.33 9.24
C THR A 98 15.85 0.54 10.20
N GLU A 99 14.84 1.20 10.74
CA GLU A 99 13.91 0.58 11.67
C GLU A 99 13.10 -0.53 11.00
N ALA A 100 12.62 -0.28 9.78
CA ALA A 100 11.87 -1.27 9.02
C ALA A 100 12.73 -2.49 8.67
N CYS A 101 13.99 -2.25 8.34
CA CYS A 101 14.93 -3.32 8.01
C CYS A 101 15.17 -4.22 9.24
N ILE A 102 15.34 -3.62 10.40
CA ILE A 102 15.50 -4.37 11.65
C ILE A 102 14.26 -5.22 11.94
N ARG A 103 13.07 -4.65 11.77
CA ARG A 103 11.82 -5.39 11.93
C ARG A 103 11.71 -6.55 10.96
N ALA A 104 12.17 -6.36 9.72
CA ALA A 104 12.14 -7.40 8.70
C ALA A 104 13.05 -8.56 9.06
N ILE A 105 14.24 -8.27 9.60
CA ILE A 105 15.18 -9.30 10.06
C ILE A 105 14.55 -10.11 11.20
N GLU A 106 13.99 -9.43 12.17
CA GLU A 106 13.36 -10.07 13.32
C GLU A 106 12.18 -10.95 12.91
N TYR A 107 11.37 -10.45 12.00
CA TYR A 107 10.23 -11.18 11.46
C TYR A 107 10.69 -12.47 10.77
N LYS A 108 11.71 -12.38 9.93
CA LYS A 108 12.22 -13.54 9.19
C LYS A 108 12.83 -14.59 10.12
N LYS A 109 13.61 -14.16 11.10
CA LYS A 109 14.20 -15.06 12.08
C LYS A 109 13.15 -15.78 12.91
N LYS A 110 12.10 -15.07 13.31
CA LYS A 110 11.02 -15.64 14.12
C LYS A 110 10.22 -16.69 13.35
N LYS A 111 10.01 -16.46 12.06
CA LYS A 111 9.18 -17.33 11.23
C LYS A 111 9.92 -18.59 10.75
N ASN A 112 11.24 -18.53 10.67
CA ASN A 112 12.06 -19.57 10.04
C ASN A 112 13.16 -20.01 10.99
N THR A 113 12.88 -20.99 11.84
CA THR A 113 13.74 -21.37 12.94
C THR A 113 15.02 -22.10 12.54
N ARG A 114 15.04 -22.76 11.38
CA ARG A 114 16.20 -23.58 11.00
C ARG A 114 17.24 -22.82 10.19
N ASP A 115 16.81 -22.11 9.16
CA ASP A 115 17.71 -21.47 8.21
C ASP A 115 17.68 -19.97 8.26
N SER A 116 16.96 -19.40 9.23
CA SER A 116 16.74 -17.97 9.32
C SER A 116 18.03 -17.18 9.61
N THR A 117 19.07 -17.88 10.08
CA THR A 117 20.35 -17.26 10.41
C THR A 117 21.34 -17.23 9.24
N GLU A 118 21.03 -17.89 8.14
CA GLU A 118 21.89 -17.80 6.97
C GLU A 118 21.92 -16.37 6.44
N GLU A 119 23.10 -15.78 6.47
CA GLU A 119 23.30 -14.39 6.08
C GLU A 119 22.82 -14.12 4.66
N LYS A 120 23.13 -15.03 3.75
CA LYS A 120 22.73 -14.88 2.35
C LYS A 120 21.20 -14.87 2.19
N LYS A 121 20.49 -15.73 2.88
CA LYS A 121 19.03 -15.79 2.83
C LYS A 121 18.40 -14.55 3.42
N LEU A 122 18.91 -14.06 4.53
CA LEU A 122 18.45 -12.82 5.15
C LEU A 122 18.70 -11.64 4.23
N TYR A 123 19.89 -11.57 3.64
CA TYR A 123 20.24 -10.53 2.71
C TYR A 123 19.28 -10.48 1.51
N ASN A 124 19.05 -11.64 0.87
CA ASN A 124 18.14 -11.74 -0.26
C ASN A 124 16.72 -11.37 0.12
N TYR A 125 16.29 -11.76 1.31
CA TYR A 125 14.97 -11.40 1.83
C TYR A 125 14.83 -9.89 1.95
N LEU A 126 15.84 -9.20 2.52
CA LEU A 126 15.82 -7.75 2.68
C LEU A 126 15.78 -7.04 1.33
N ILE A 127 16.54 -7.53 0.35
CA ILE A 127 16.53 -6.95 -1.00
C ILE A 127 15.13 -7.11 -1.60
N SER A 128 14.47 -8.26 -1.39
CA SER A 128 13.11 -8.49 -1.89
C SER A 128 12.10 -7.54 -1.24
N LYS A 129 12.38 -7.05 -0.03
CA LYS A 129 11.53 -6.08 0.66
C LYS A 129 11.87 -4.64 0.30
N GLY A 130 12.76 -4.45 -0.66
CA GLY A 130 13.07 -3.15 -1.23
C GLY A 130 14.18 -2.38 -0.55
N PHE A 131 14.88 -2.97 0.41
CA PHE A 131 15.95 -2.27 1.11
C PHE A 131 17.20 -2.15 0.24
N PRO A 132 17.89 -0.98 0.26
CA PRO A 132 19.13 -0.82 -0.50
C PRO A 132 20.21 -1.80 -0.06
N TYR A 133 21.07 -2.19 -0.99
CA TYR A 133 22.15 -3.15 -0.73
C TYR A 133 23.05 -2.74 0.43
N ASN A 134 23.49 -1.49 0.45
CA ASN A 134 24.39 -1.01 1.49
C ASN A 134 23.72 -1.02 2.88
N LEU A 135 22.45 -0.67 2.94
CA LEU A 135 21.71 -0.68 4.20
C LEU A 135 21.57 -2.11 4.75
N ALA A 136 21.14 -3.04 3.89
CA ALA A 136 20.97 -4.44 4.28
C ALA A 136 22.30 -5.03 4.73
N TYR A 137 23.37 -4.78 4.00
CA TYR A 137 24.69 -5.28 4.32
C TYR A 137 25.18 -4.74 5.66
N ASN A 138 25.06 -3.43 5.87
CA ASN A 138 25.52 -2.78 7.11
C ASN A 138 24.77 -3.27 8.34
N ILE A 139 23.44 -3.42 8.22
CA ILE A 139 22.64 -3.86 9.36
C ILE A 139 22.90 -5.32 9.69
N LEU A 140 23.01 -6.19 8.70
CA LEU A 140 23.34 -7.60 8.93
C LEU A 140 24.71 -7.76 9.55
N GLY A 141 25.71 -7.00 9.07
CA GLY A 141 27.05 -7.01 9.62
C GLY A 141 27.09 -6.61 11.09
N ASN A 142 26.32 -5.61 11.46
CA ASN A 142 26.25 -5.14 12.85
C ASN A 142 25.46 -6.07 13.75
N LYS A 143 24.53 -6.83 13.19
CA LYS A 143 23.68 -7.77 13.94
C LYS A 143 24.36 -9.14 14.10
N MET A 144 25.34 -9.40 13.29
CA MET A 144 26.10 -10.65 13.34
C MET A 144 27.36 -10.50 14.16
#